data_4c526434f316b63d7ee61956c7e2df3e
#
_entry.id   4c526434f316b63d7ee61956c7e2df3e
#
_cell.length_a   1.000
_cell.length_b   1.000
_cell.length_c   1.000
_cell.angle_alpha   90.00
_cell.angle_beta   90.00
_cell.angle_gamma   90.00
#
_symmetry.space_group_name_H-M   'P 1'
#
loop_
_entity.id
_entity.type
_entity.pdbx_description
1 polymer ?
#
loop_
_entity_poly.entity_id
_entity_poly.type
_entity_poly.pdbx_seq_one_letter_code
_entity_poly.pdbx_strand_id
1 'polypeptide(L)'
;MIPTDTANPDYFHKVVDCQWACPAHTPVPAYIRLIAQGDYTGAYLLNRQSNVFPGILGRVCDRPCEPACRRTRVEEKAVAICRLKRVAADHRDEVKEFLPKRPEKTNGKRIALIGAGPASFTVANDLAPLGYECTIFEKLSKPGGLMRSNIPAFRLPEEVLMEELDYILDMGVELKLNTPVESMSSLLEEGYDAVFVGTGAPKGLSLIHI
;
A
#
# COMPACT_ATOMS: atom_id res chain seq x y z
N MET A 1 13.50 -5.72 25.32
CA MET A 1 13.33 -4.27 25.13
C MET A 1 14.68 -3.73 24.67
N ILE A 2 14.77 -3.05 23.54
CA ILE A 2 16.05 -2.47 23.08
C ILE A 2 16.33 -1.23 23.94
N PRO A 3 17.57 -1.06 24.46
CA PRO A 3 17.92 0.12 25.27
C PRO A 3 17.69 1.42 24.49
N THR A 4 17.33 2.48 25.20
CA THR A 4 17.16 3.81 24.62
C THR A 4 18.48 4.31 24.04
N ASP A 5 18.50 4.58 22.74
CA ASP A 5 19.63 5.18 22.04
C ASP A 5 19.30 6.61 21.65
N THR A 6 19.75 7.58 22.46
CA THR A 6 19.51 9.00 22.24
C THR A 6 20.40 9.60 21.13
N ALA A 7 21.43 8.87 20.68
CA ALA A 7 22.32 9.31 19.62
C ALA A 7 21.80 8.94 18.22
N ASN A 8 20.83 8.00 18.15
CA ASN A 8 20.24 7.57 16.88
C ASN A 8 18.89 8.24 16.65
N PRO A 9 18.76 9.20 15.70
CA PRO A 9 17.50 9.85 15.39
C PRO A 9 16.36 8.88 15.03
N ASP A 10 16.67 7.76 14.37
CA ASP A 10 15.69 6.74 13.98
C ASP A 10 15.09 6.01 15.18
N TYR A 11 15.79 5.98 16.32
CA TYR A 11 15.26 5.41 17.54
C TYR A 11 13.98 6.14 17.99
N PHE A 12 13.96 7.47 17.95
CA PHE A 12 12.83 8.28 18.37
C PHE A 12 11.61 8.13 17.45
N HIS A 13 11.83 7.87 16.17
CA HIS A 13 10.75 7.58 15.24
C HIS A 13 10.05 6.24 15.55
N LYS A 14 10.77 5.31 16.18
CA LYS A 14 10.25 4.01 16.60
C LYS A 14 9.56 4.01 17.97
N VAL A 15 9.65 5.09 18.73
CA VAL A 15 9.09 5.21 20.11
C VAL A 15 7.73 5.91 20.13
N VAL A 16 7.20 6.28 18.97
CA VAL A 16 5.90 6.94 18.85
C VAL A 16 4.80 5.89 18.80
N ASP A 17 3.92 5.85 19.82
CA ASP A 17 2.91 4.80 19.98
C ASP A 17 2.03 4.61 18.73
N CYS A 18 1.60 5.70 18.08
CA CYS A 18 0.79 5.61 16.85
C CYS A 18 1.57 5.01 15.67
N GLN A 19 2.87 5.22 15.57
CA GLN A 19 3.71 4.60 14.55
C GLN A 19 3.91 3.11 14.83
N TRP A 20 4.11 2.74 16.09
CA TRP A 20 4.24 1.34 16.49
C TRP A 20 2.95 0.55 16.33
N ALA A 21 1.81 1.15 16.61
CA ALA A 21 0.51 0.52 16.41
C ALA A 21 0.14 0.34 14.93
N CYS A 22 0.78 1.07 14.03
CA CYS A 22 0.59 0.90 12.59
C CYS A 22 1.39 -0.31 12.09
N PRO A 23 0.77 -1.33 11.47
CA PRO A 23 1.49 -2.48 10.91
C PRO A 23 2.58 -2.08 9.88
N ALA A 24 2.35 -0.99 9.14
CA ALA A 24 3.31 -0.45 8.18
C ALA A 24 4.31 0.54 8.80
N HIS A 25 4.25 0.76 10.11
CA HIS A 25 5.10 1.73 10.83
C HIS A 25 5.18 3.11 10.19
N THR A 26 4.04 3.58 9.63
CA THR A 26 3.96 4.87 8.94
C THR A 26 4.42 6.02 9.85
N PRO A 27 5.27 6.94 9.36
CA PRO A 27 5.85 8.02 10.16
C PRO A 27 4.84 9.13 10.43
N VAL A 28 3.83 8.82 11.27
CA VAL A 28 2.65 9.67 11.55
C VAL A 28 3.00 11.10 11.93
N PRO A 29 3.90 11.38 12.91
CA PRO A 29 4.19 12.77 13.27
C PRO A 29 4.85 13.55 12.12
N ALA A 30 5.64 12.87 11.28
CA ALA A 30 6.37 13.54 10.21
C ALA A 30 5.42 14.03 9.11
N TYR A 31 4.52 13.15 8.61
CA TYR A 31 3.60 13.60 7.55
C TYR A 31 2.53 14.58 8.07
N ILE A 32 2.12 14.50 9.34
CA ILE A 32 1.20 15.51 9.93
C ILE A 32 1.89 16.87 9.99
N ARG A 33 3.18 16.92 10.28
CA ARG A 33 3.96 18.16 10.26
C ARG A 33 4.02 18.79 8.87
N LEU A 34 4.20 17.98 7.83
CA LEU A 34 4.16 18.45 6.43
C LEU A 34 2.77 19.01 6.08
N ILE A 35 1.69 18.34 6.49
CA ILE A 35 0.32 18.85 6.31
C ILE A 35 0.15 20.21 7.01
N ALA A 36 0.66 20.38 8.24
CA ALA A 36 0.60 21.65 8.97
C ALA A 36 1.39 22.78 8.29
N GLN A 37 2.37 22.45 7.47
CA GLN A 37 3.14 23.37 6.63
C GLN A 37 2.49 23.65 5.27
N GLY A 38 1.38 22.98 4.95
CA GLY A 38 0.72 23.07 3.65
C GLY A 38 1.32 22.16 2.57
N ASP A 39 2.33 21.35 2.91
CA ASP A 39 2.97 20.42 2.00
C ASP A 39 2.21 19.07 1.98
N TYR A 40 1.10 19.05 1.27
CA TYR A 40 0.28 17.83 1.11
C TYR A 40 0.97 16.80 0.23
N THR A 41 1.70 17.25 -0.77
CA THR A 41 2.45 16.39 -1.71
C THR A 41 3.56 15.66 -1.00
N GLY A 42 4.40 16.36 -0.22
CA GLY A 42 5.43 15.74 0.61
C GLY A 42 4.83 14.79 1.66
N ALA A 43 3.70 15.15 2.28
CA ALA A 43 3.00 14.29 3.23
C ALA A 43 2.50 13.00 2.58
N TYR A 44 1.96 13.05 1.37
CA TYR A 44 1.54 11.88 0.60
C TYR A 44 2.73 10.98 0.25
N LEU A 45 3.80 11.55 -0.30
CA LEU A 45 5.01 10.81 -0.69
C LEU A 45 5.68 10.14 0.52
N LEU A 46 5.73 10.84 1.66
CA LEU A 46 6.25 10.28 2.90
C LEU A 46 5.39 9.10 3.41
N ASN A 47 4.06 9.20 3.31
CA ASN A 47 3.18 8.07 3.61
C ASN A 47 3.47 6.88 2.69
N ARG A 48 3.68 7.14 1.39
CA ARG A 48 3.89 6.12 0.38
C ARG A 48 5.16 5.29 0.60
N GLN A 49 6.16 5.83 1.28
CA GLN A 49 7.36 5.08 1.67
C GLN A 49 7.07 3.89 2.59
N SER A 50 6.02 3.97 3.40
CA SER A 50 5.64 2.91 4.35
C SER A 50 4.40 2.13 3.90
N ASN A 51 3.49 2.77 3.19
CA ASN A 51 2.29 2.13 2.65
C ASN A 51 2.01 2.62 1.23
N VAL A 52 1.86 1.68 0.32
CA VAL A 52 1.82 1.92 -1.14
C VAL A 52 0.57 2.68 -1.58
N PHE A 53 -0.51 2.64 -0.76
CA PHE A 53 -1.84 3.16 -1.10
C PHE A 53 -2.36 4.19 -0.09
N PRO A 54 -1.73 5.39 0.04
CA PRO A 54 -2.16 6.37 1.05
C PRO A 54 -3.58 6.87 0.87
N GLY A 55 -4.04 7.08 -0.37
CA GLY A 55 -5.38 7.55 -0.68
C GLY A 55 -6.45 6.50 -0.40
N ILE A 56 -6.19 5.24 -0.72
CA ILE A 56 -7.06 4.11 -0.37
C ILE A 56 -7.10 3.95 1.15
N LEU A 57 -5.94 3.84 1.80
CA LEU A 57 -5.85 3.63 3.25
C LEU A 57 -6.36 4.83 4.05
N GLY A 58 -6.29 6.05 3.52
CA GLY A 58 -6.93 7.22 4.11
C GLY A 58 -8.46 7.11 4.24
N ARG A 59 -9.08 6.21 3.44
CA ARG A 59 -10.53 5.96 3.41
C ARG A 59 -10.96 4.68 4.12
N VAL A 60 -10.11 3.64 4.11
CA VAL A 60 -10.54 2.28 4.49
C VAL A 60 -9.74 1.65 5.62
N CYS A 61 -8.66 2.31 6.09
CA CYS A 61 -7.84 1.80 7.17
C CYS A 61 -8.65 1.60 8.47
N ASP A 62 -8.33 0.53 9.21
CA ASP A 62 -8.91 0.23 10.53
C ASP A 62 -8.42 1.18 11.64
N ARG A 63 -7.38 1.95 11.38
CA ARG A 63 -6.87 3.03 12.24
C ARG A 63 -6.33 2.60 13.61
N PRO A 64 -5.54 1.52 13.75
CA PRO A 64 -5.02 1.07 15.04
C PRO A 64 -4.11 2.13 15.72
N CYS A 65 -3.61 3.07 14.95
CA CYS A 65 -2.82 4.20 15.44
C CYS A 65 -3.63 5.23 16.25
N GLU A 66 -4.94 5.38 15.99
CA GLU A 66 -5.78 6.37 16.69
C GLU A 66 -6.04 5.97 18.15
N PRO A 67 -6.46 4.74 18.50
CA PRO A 67 -6.54 4.30 19.90
C PRO A 67 -5.21 4.36 20.65
N ALA A 68 -4.10 4.14 19.97
CA ALA A 68 -2.75 4.21 20.57
C ALA A 68 -2.22 5.64 20.73
N CYS A 69 -2.95 6.66 20.29
CA CYS A 69 -2.50 8.04 20.32
C CYS A 69 -2.36 8.56 21.74
N ARG A 70 -1.17 9.07 22.10
CA ARG A 70 -0.91 9.65 23.44
C ARG A 70 -1.76 10.85 23.78
N ARG A 71 -2.33 11.54 22.79
CA ARG A 71 -3.24 12.65 23.01
C ARG A 71 -4.45 12.23 23.87
N THR A 72 -4.93 10.99 23.73
CA THR A 72 -6.03 10.46 24.53
C THR A 72 -5.76 10.39 26.05
N ARG A 73 -4.48 10.55 26.46
CA ARG A 73 -4.11 10.63 27.89
C ARG A 73 -4.34 12.02 28.49
N VAL A 74 -4.54 13.02 27.63
CA VAL A 74 -4.68 14.44 28.02
C VAL A 74 -6.02 15.00 27.54
N GLU A 75 -6.49 14.55 26.39
CA GLU A 75 -7.73 14.98 25.74
C GLU A 75 -8.61 13.77 25.44
N GLU A 76 -9.93 13.96 25.37
CA GLU A 76 -10.89 12.87 25.09
C GLU A 76 -10.71 12.23 23.71
N LYS A 77 -10.14 12.95 22.74
CA LYS A 77 -10.07 12.52 21.35
C LYS A 77 -8.63 12.37 20.85
N ALA A 78 -8.38 11.26 20.19
CA ALA A 78 -7.15 11.05 19.44
C ALA A 78 -6.98 12.07 18.30
N VAL A 79 -5.76 12.21 17.79
CA VAL A 79 -5.53 12.85 16.49
C VAL A 79 -6.23 12.04 15.41
N ALA A 80 -6.95 12.69 14.50
CA ALA A 80 -7.66 12.03 13.39
C ALA A 80 -6.66 11.62 12.27
N ILE A 81 -5.77 10.69 12.60
CA ILE A 81 -4.59 10.31 11.81
C ILE A 81 -4.97 9.83 10.40
N CYS A 82 -5.97 8.95 10.34
CA CYS A 82 -6.43 8.41 9.06
C CYS A 82 -7.09 9.48 8.17
N ARG A 83 -7.83 10.43 8.78
CA ARG A 83 -8.41 11.55 8.03
C ARG A 83 -7.34 12.50 7.51
N LEU A 84 -6.29 12.76 8.28
CA LEU A 84 -5.16 13.56 7.83
C LEU A 84 -4.40 12.89 6.67
N LYS A 85 -4.24 11.57 6.70
CA LYS A 85 -3.71 10.81 5.57
C LYS A 85 -4.55 11.02 4.30
N ARG A 86 -5.89 10.97 4.45
CA ARG A 86 -6.80 11.26 3.35
C ARG A 86 -6.66 12.69 2.84
N VAL A 87 -6.57 13.68 3.74
CA VAL A 87 -6.36 15.09 3.36
C VAL A 87 -5.10 15.24 2.52
N ALA A 88 -3.98 14.63 2.92
CA ALA A 88 -2.76 14.66 2.13
C ALA A 88 -2.97 14.08 0.73
N ALA A 89 -3.67 12.95 0.64
CA ALA A 89 -3.93 12.30 -0.66
C ALA A 89 -4.91 13.10 -1.55
N ASP A 90 -5.92 13.76 -0.96
CA ASP A 90 -6.95 14.49 -1.71
C ASP A 90 -6.49 15.88 -2.15
N HIS A 91 -5.48 16.46 -1.52
CA HIS A 91 -5.01 17.84 -1.77
C HIS A 91 -3.57 17.91 -2.31
N ARG A 92 -2.93 16.77 -2.61
CA ARG A 92 -1.62 16.75 -3.24
C ARG A 92 -1.67 17.25 -4.68
N ASP A 93 -0.58 17.76 -5.16
CA ASP A 93 -0.34 18.00 -6.58
C ASP A 93 -0.01 16.68 -7.31
N GLU A 94 0.30 16.78 -8.62
CA GLU A 94 0.75 15.64 -9.41
C GLU A 94 2.04 15.04 -8.83
N VAL A 95 2.06 13.72 -8.64
CA VAL A 95 3.17 13.01 -7.97
C VAL A 95 3.95 12.08 -8.89
N LYS A 96 3.52 11.87 -10.12
CA LYS A 96 4.14 10.89 -11.04
C LYS A 96 5.64 11.06 -11.21
N GLU A 97 6.13 12.30 -11.21
CA GLU A 97 7.57 12.58 -11.36
C GLU A 97 8.40 12.14 -10.16
N PHE A 98 7.80 12.09 -8.97
CA PHE A 98 8.45 11.74 -7.71
C PHE A 98 8.33 10.25 -7.36
N LEU A 99 7.52 9.50 -8.12
CA LEU A 99 7.33 8.08 -7.86
C LEU A 99 8.53 7.26 -8.35
N PRO A 100 8.78 6.10 -7.73
CA PRO A 100 9.79 5.17 -8.21
C PRO A 100 9.57 4.84 -9.69
N LYS A 101 10.65 4.73 -10.43
CA LYS A 101 10.64 4.38 -11.85
C LYS A 101 11.39 3.08 -12.07
N ARG A 102 10.94 2.29 -13.02
CA ARG A 102 11.68 1.11 -13.45
C ARG A 102 13.00 1.56 -14.09
N PRO A 103 14.13 0.92 -13.78
CA PRO A 103 15.39 1.22 -14.45
C PRO A 103 15.31 0.82 -15.94
N GLU A 104 16.06 1.55 -16.78
CA GLU A 104 16.13 1.26 -18.23
C GLU A 104 16.61 -0.17 -18.49
N LYS A 105 17.58 -0.64 -17.70
CA LYS A 105 18.10 -2.01 -17.78
C LYS A 105 17.49 -2.85 -16.68
N THR A 106 16.71 -3.88 -17.08
CA THR A 106 16.16 -4.87 -16.14
C THR A 106 17.26 -5.82 -15.64
N ASN A 107 17.00 -6.50 -14.54
CA ASN A 107 17.88 -7.53 -14.01
C ASN A 107 17.73 -8.90 -14.70
N GLY A 108 16.81 -8.99 -15.69
CA GLY A 108 16.52 -10.20 -16.46
C GLY A 108 15.68 -11.24 -15.71
N LYS A 109 15.15 -10.90 -14.55
CA LYS A 109 14.31 -11.79 -13.73
C LYS A 109 12.83 -11.46 -13.89
N ARG A 110 12.02 -12.49 -14.13
CA ARG A 110 10.58 -12.41 -14.35
C ARG A 110 9.80 -12.94 -13.15
N ILE A 111 8.89 -12.14 -12.64
CA ILE A 111 8.08 -12.48 -11.45
C ILE A 111 6.60 -12.54 -11.86
N ALA A 112 5.96 -13.69 -11.62
CA ALA A 112 4.53 -13.85 -11.78
C ALA A 112 3.81 -13.54 -10.47
N LEU A 113 2.79 -12.70 -10.52
CA LEU A 113 1.97 -12.29 -9.38
C LEU A 113 0.53 -12.75 -9.62
N ILE A 114 0.03 -13.70 -8.82
CA ILE A 114 -1.30 -14.29 -9.02
C ILE A 114 -2.32 -13.53 -8.18
N GLY A 115 -3.30 -12.91 -8.85
CA GLY A 115 -4.34 -12.06 -8.29
C GLY A 115 -3.97 -10.57 -8.33
N ALA A 116 -4.86 -9.71 -8.83
CA ALA A 116 -4.66 -8.26 -8.90
C ALA A 116 -5.24 -7.54 -7.66
N GLY A 117 -4.96 -8.07 -6.49
CA GLY A 117 -5.29 -7.46 -5.20
C GLY A 117 -4.15 -6.59 -4.64
N PRO A 118 -4.36 -5.95 -3.46
CA PRO A 118 -3.36 -5.05 -2.86
C PRO A 118 -2.01 -5.71 -2.62
N ALA A 119 -1.98 -6.99 -2.28
CA ALA A 119 -0.74 -7.71 -1.99
C ALA A 119 0.16 -7.79 -3.23
N SER A 120 -0.38 -8.22 -4.37
CA SER A 120 0.40 -8.32 -5.61
C SER A 120 0.85 -6.94 -6.12
N PHE A 121 0.00 -5.93 -6.04
CA PHE A 121 0.40 -4.57 -6.41
C PHE A 121 1.50 -4.02 -5.49
N THR A 122 1.48 -4.33 -4.18
CA THR A 122 2.56 -3.93 -3.26
C THR A 122 3.86 -4.61 -3.63
N VAL A 123 3.84 -5.92 -3.92
CA VAL A 123 5.03 -6.66 -4.38
C VAL A 123 5.56 -6.09 -5.70
N ALA A 124 4.67 -5.77 -6.65
CA ALA A 124 5.05 -5.14 -7.91
C ALA A 124 5.68 -3.76 -7.70
N ASN A 125 5.11 -2.94 -6.80
CA ASN A 125 5.66 -1.63 -6.44
C ASN A 125 7.09 -1.70 -5.90
N ASP A 126 7.40 -2.72 -5.12
CA ASP A 126 8.72 -2.86 -4.51
C ASP A 126 9.74 -3.50 -5.46
N LEU A 127 9.30 -4.43 -6.33
CA LEU A 127 10.20 -5.16 -7.22
C LEU A 127 10.48 -4.45 -8.56
N ALA A 128 9.51 -3.74 -9.13
CA ALA A 128 9.70 -3.08 -10.42
C ALA A 128 10.85 -2.04 -10.41
N PRO A 129 11.01 -1.18 -9.37
CA PRO A 129 12.15 -0.26 -9.30
C PRO A 129 13.51 -0.95 -9.15
N LEU A 130 13.54 -2.22 -8.72
CA LEU A 130 14.74 -3.05 -8.64
C LEU A 130 15.09 -3.74 -9.97
N GLY A 131 14.29 -3.49 -11.02
CA GLY A 131 14.51 -4.02 -12.35
C GLY A 131 13.88 -5.39 -12.62
N TYR A 132 13.06 -5.90 -11.71
CA TYR A 132 12.29 -7.13 -11.96
C TYR A 132 11.17 -6.89 -12.96
N GLU A 133 10.93 -7.85 -13.84
CA GLU A 133 9.81 -7.85 -14.78
C GLU A 133 8.60 -8.52 -14.13
N CYS A 134 7.67 -7.69 -13.64
CA CYS A 134 6.48 -8.16 -12.93
C CYS A 134 5.29 -8.30 -13.88
N THR A 135 4.64 -9.47 -13.88
CA THR A 135 3.37 -9.71 -14.57
C THR A 135 2.31 -10.11 -13.55
N ILE A 136 1.22 -9.36 -13.48
CA ILE A 136 0.06 -9.65 -12.62
C ILE A 136 -0.98 -10.41 -13.43
N PHE A 137 -1.37 -11.59 -12.96
CA PHE A 137 -2.43 -12.41 -13.55
C PHE A 137 -3.71 -12.29 -12.73
N GLU A 138 -4.81 -11.88 -13.35
CA GLU A 138 -6.10 -11.74 -12.71
C GLU A 138 -7.19 -12.48 -13.50
N LYS A 139 -7.94 -13.31 -12.79
CA LYS A 139 -9.06 -14.04 -13.39
C LYS A 139 -10.27 -13.18 -13.73
N LEU A 140 -10.42 -12.05 -13.07
CA LEU A 140 -11.51 -11.11 -13.29
C LEU A 140 -11.16 -10.09 -14.38
N SER A 141 -12.19 -9.38 -14.86
CA SER A 141 -12.05 -8.35 -15.90
C SER A 141 -11.57 -7.00 -15.39
N LYS A 142 -11.40 -6.85 -14.06
CA LYS A 142 -10.95 -5.60 -13.44
C LYS A 142 -9.99 -5.88 -12.28
N PRO A 143 -8.93 -5.07 -12.10
CA PRO A 143 -8.01 -5.18 -10.97
C PRO A 143 -8.60 -4.57 -9.70
N GLY A 144 -7.95 -4.80 -8.55
CA GLY A 144 -8.27 -4.22 -7.26
C GLY A 144 -8.68 -5.23 -6.19
N GLY A 145 -8.99 -6.47 -6.56
CA GLY A 145 -9.35 -7.53 -5.62
C GLY A 145 -10.47 -7.10 -4.65
N LEU A 146 -10.31 -7.38 -3.36
CA LEU A 146 -11.31 -7.03 -2.33
C LEU A 146 -11.50 -5.51 -2.15
N MET A 147 -10.54 -4.68 -2.51
CA MET A 147 -10.71 -3.23 -2.50
C MET A 147 -11.83 -2.79 -3.45
N ARG A 148 -11.98 -3.48 -4.57
CA ARG A 148 -13.04 -3.23 -5.56
C ARG A 148 -14.34 -3.96 -5.23
N SER A 149 -14.26 -5.25 -4.88
CA SER A 149 -15.44 -6.11 -4.77
C SER A 149 -16.19 -5.96 -3.45
N ASN A 150 -15.49 -5.61 -2.37
CA ASN A 150 -16.04 -5.63 -1.02
C ASN A 150 -16.19 -4.25 -0.37
N ILE A 151 -15.49 -3.24 -0.87
CA ILE A 151 -15.60 -1.88 -0.35
C ILE A 151 -16.59 -1.10 -1.21
N PRO A 152 -17.68 -0.56 -0.62
CA PRO A 152 -18.64 0.22 -1.39
C PRO A 152 -18.01 1.46 -2.04
N ALA A 153 -18.44 1.80 -3.26
CA ALA A 153 -17.90 2.91 -4.04
C ALA A 153 -18.04 4.29 -3.35
N PHE A 154 -19.06 4.48 -2.51
CA PHE A 154 -19.17 5.72 -1.73
C PHE A 154 -18.08 5.87 -0.67
N ARG A 155 -17.43 4.79 -0.25
CA ARG A 155 -16.30 4.80 0.69
C ARG A 155 -14.96 4.80 -0.02
N LEU A 156 -14.82 4.02 -1.09
CA LEU A 156 -13.63 3.97 -1.94
C LEU A 156 -14.06 4.17 -3.39
N PRO A 157 -14.05 5.41 -3.89
CA PRO A 157 -14.35 5.72 -5.28
C PRO A 157 -13.42 4.99 -6.25
N GLU A 158 -13.95 4.60 -7.42
CA GLU A 158 -13.19 3.85 -8.41
C GLU A 158 -12.00 4.64 -8.95
N GLU A 159 -12.15 5.95 -9.10
CA GLU A 159 -11.08 6.85 -9.55
C GLU A 159 -9.89 6.85 -8.59
N VAL A 160 -10.12 6.86 -7.28
CA VAL A 160 -9.04 6.80 -6.27
C VAL A 160 -8.35 5.44 -6.29
N LEU A 161 -9.13 4.37 -6.45
CA LEU A 161 -8.57 3.02 -6.56
C LEU A 161 -7.68 2.91 -7.80
N MET A 162 -8.21 3.31 -8.96
CA MET A 162 -7.46 3.18 -10.22
C MET A 162 -6.24 4.07 -10.25
N GLU A 163 -6.33 5.31 -9.79
CA GLU A 163 -5.18 6.22 -9.75
C GLU A 163 -3.97 5.60 -9.02
N GLU A 164 -4.18 5.00 -7.84
CA GLU A 164 -3.08 4.39 -7.07
C GLU A 164 -2.59 3.07 -7.67
N LEU A 165 -3.45 2.32 -8.37
CA LEU A 165 -3.02 1.13 -9.12
C LEU A 165 -2.25 1.53 -10.39
N ASP A 166 -2.70 2.55 -11.09
CA ASP A 166 -2.07 3.04 -12.32
C ASP A 166 -0.65 3.56 -12.06
N TYR A 167 -0.38 4.17 -10.91
CA TYR A 167 0.98 4.54 -10.50
C TYR A 167 1.95 3.34 -10.48
N ILE A 168 1.45 2.15 -10.17
CA ILE A 168 2.26 0.93 -10.15
C ILE A 168 2.38 0.35 -11.57
N LEU A 169 1.29 0.36 -12.33
CA LEU A 169 1.29 -0.11 -13.72
C LEU A 169 2.19 0.76 -14.62
N ASP A 170 2.23 2.07 -14.38
CA ASP A 170 3.09 3.03 -15.09
C ASP A 170 4.60 2.72 -14.93
N MET A 171 4.99 1.93 -13.91
CA MET A 171 6.35 1.41 -13.80
C MET A 171 6.66 0.27 -14.79
N GLY A 172 5.76 -0.07 -15.70
CA GLY A 172 5.93 -1.13 -16.69
C GLY A 172 5.58 -2.52 -16.14
N VAL A 173 4.73 -2.58 -15.13
CA VAL A 173 4.13 -3.83 -14.64
C VAL A 173 3.07 -4.29 -15.62
N GLU A 174 3.19 -5.52 -16.13
CA GLU A 174 2.21 -6.11 -17.03
C GLU A 174 0.99 -6.60 -16.25
N LEU A 175 -0.21 -6.26 -16.72
CA LEU A 175 -1.48 -6.72 -16.13
C LEU A 175 -2.26 -7.56 -17.14
N LYS A 176 -2.46 -8.83 -16.83
CA LYS A 176 -3.26 -9.78 -17.62
C LYS A 176 -4.58 -10.05 -16.94
N LEU A 177 -5.63 -9.39 -17.39
CA LEU A 177 -7.00 -9.61 -16.93
C LEU A 177 -7.65 -10.81 -17.65
N ASN A 178 -8.73 -11.36 -17.07
CA ASN A 178 -9.43 -12.55 -17.58
C ASN A 178 -8.48 -13.75 -17.78
N THR A 179 -7.42 -13.84 -16.99
CA THR A 179 -6.37 -14.84 -17.13
C THR A 179 -6.24 -15.61 -15.81
N PRO A 180 -7.08 -16.65 -15.60
CA PRO A 180 -6.96 -17.50 -14.42
C PRO A 180 -5.68 -18.34 -14.50
N VAL A 181 -4.98 -18.46 -13.37
CA VAL A 181 -3.83 -19.36 -13.23
C VAL A 181 -4.28 -20.61 -12.50
N GLU A 182 -4.17 -21.75 -13.14
CA GLU A 182 -4.55 -23.05 -12.59
C GLU A 182 -3.37 -23.78 -11.93
N SER A 183 -2.15 -23.54 -12.42
CA SER A 183 -0.93 -24.18 -11.92
C SER A 183 0.21 -23.17 -11.78
N MET A 184 0.86 -23.17 -10.62
CA MET A 184 2.08 -22.40 -10.41
C MET A 184 3.28 -23.01 -11.15
N SER A 185 3.29 -24.33 -11.30
CA SER A 185 4.37 -25.04 -12.00
C SER A 185 4.44 -24.63 -13.46
N SER A 186 3.28 -24.44 -14.12
CA SER A 186 3.25 -24.00 -15.52
C SER A 186 3.90 -22.62 -15.71
N LEU A 187 3.69 -21.67 -14.77
CA LEU A 187 4.35 -20.36 -14.83
C LEU A 187 5.88 -20.48 -14.71
N LEU A 188 6.37 -21.37 -13.84
CA LEU A 188 7.82 -21.62 -13.74
C LEU A 188 8.38 -22.26 -15.02
N GLU A 189 7.63 -23.17 -15.64
CA GLU A 189 7.97 -23.77 -16.93
C GLU A 189 7.94 -22.76 -18.09
N GLU A 190 7.07 -21.73 -18.00
CA GLU A 190 7.01 -20.60 -18.93
C GLU A 190 8.17 -19.61 -18.75
N GLY A 191 9.07 -19.85 -17.78
CA GLY A 191 10.29 -19.07 -17.55
C GLY A 191 10.13 -17.91 -16.59
N TYR A 192 9.13 -17.93 -15.71
CA TYR A 192 9.12 -17.05 -14.54
C TYR A 192 10.11 -17.57 -13.48
N ASP A 193 10.93 -16.70 -12.91
CA ASP A 193 11.94 -17.05 -11.89
C ASP A 193 11.29 -17.26 -10.51
N ALA A 194 10.17 -16.58 -10.24
CA ALA A 194 9.39 -16.76 -9.02
C ALA A 194 7.90 -16.49 -9.24
N VAL A 195 7.09 -17.06 -8.36
CA VAL A 195 5.64 -16.88 -8.35
C VAL A 195 5.21 -16.39 -6.96
N PHE A 196 4.49 -15.27 -6.91
CA PHE A 196 3.84 -14.77 -5.71
C PHE A 196 2.34 -15.07 -5.76
N VAL A 197 1.79 -15.62 -4.69
CA VAL A 197 0.37 -15.98 -4.61
C VAL A 197 -0.38 -14.95 -3.77
N GLY A 198 -1.04 -14.01 -4.44
CA GLY A 198 -1.81 -12.91 -3.87
C GLY A 198 -3.32 -13.05 -4.09
N THR A 199 -3.85 -14.27 -4.10
CA THR A 199 -5.26 -14.55 -4.44
C THR A 199 -6.28 -14.06 -3.41
N GLY A 200 -5.81 -13.68 -2.22
CA GLY A 200 -6.67 -13.21 -1.12
C GLY A 200 -7.58 -14.30 -0.55
N ALA A 201 -8.61 -13.88 0.19
CA ALA A 201 -9.62 -14.74 0.80
C ALA A 201 -11.03 -14.33 0.31
N PRO A 202 -11.42 -14.64 -0.94
CA PRO A 202 -12.68 -14.20 -1.52
C PRO A 202 -13.91 -14.88 -0.89
N LYS A 203 -13.72 -16.02 -0.20
CA LYS A 203 -14.78 -16.70 0.56
C LYS A 203 -14.57 -16.45 2.05
N GLY A 204 -15.47 -15.67 2.66
CA GLY A 204 -15.52 -15.53 4.11
C GLY A 204 -15.89 -16.85 4.78
N LEU A 205 -15.15 -17.22 5.81
CA LEU A 205 -15.59 -18.27 6.73
C LEU A 205 -16.61 -17.64 7.67
N SER A 206 -17.86 -18.16 7.68
CA SER A 206 -18.85 -17.76 8.68
C SER A 206 -18.46 -18.35 10.03
N LEU A 207 -18.08 -17.48 10.98
CA LEU A 207 -17.76 -17.89 12.34
C LEU A 207 -19.04 -18.17 13.18
N ILE A 208 -20.21 -17.90 12.63
CA ILE A 208 -21.50 -18.09 13.32
C ILE A 208 -21.93 -19.57 13.31
N HIS A 209 -21.32 -20.39 12.46
CA HIS A 209 -21.68 -21.80 12.27
C HIS A 209 -20.57 -22.77 12.70
N ILE A 210 -19.71 -22.35 13.61
CA ILE A 210 -18.76 -23.22 14.29
C ILE A 210 -19.35 -23.68 15.62
#